data_ef1d2c99dfe1baaa231899577f4d1849
#
_entry.id   ef1d2c99dfe1baaa231899577f4d1849
#
_cell.length_a   1.000
_cell.length_b   1.000
_cell.length_c   1.000
_cell.angle_alpha   90.00
_cell.angle_beta   90.00
_cell.angle_gamma   90.00
#
_symmetry.space_group_name_H-M   'P 1'
#
loop_
_entity.id
_entity.type
_entity.pdbx_description
1 polymer ?
#
loop_
_entity_poly.entity_id
_entity_poly.type
_entity_poly.pdbx_seq_one_letter_code
_entity_poly.pdbx_strand_id
1 'polypeptide(L)'
;MPSWSAVSFGALDLRGTELGEQGFDLVVVPARPAVPVFLMGRGAEVWLMIAQGRGGELETDEEALEVLSSLEEMGIASREPGHSAQLQGVTQPWLVSPIHELVYALLAHVAAAHDIEILFIKGPALHAQGLRSRQHSGDVDCWVQPGDDLRLAEAMRSWGWKPLYSPFTGTGVTHSLTLDAGDWGCAIDVHTRFPGIDSPPHASFDIVRAESEPRVFASTSCLTPRVALHGIVAALHAVRPFVGSPAGAAELEEASAVLRAAGVETIELAERVNAVYALEEPLRRAFPAEARSYESARPPADWGWRLTASAPRRHLRALRTVPLRKKPAVILRLLWPTVAMMEAAGEAPGTSWRRKAATRVQRVAAAVRRLLAMR
;
A
#
# COMPACT_ATOMS: atom_id res chain seq x y z
N MET A 1 -40.06 7.47 11.59
CA MET A 1 -39.36 8.38 10.67
C MET A 1 -37.97 7.79 10.44
N PRO A 2 -37.32 8.01 9.27
CA PRO A 2 -35.95 7.55 9.12
C PRO A 2 -35.07 8.29 10.11
N SER A 3 -34.48 7.54 11.06
CA SER A 3 -33.53 8.10 12.02
C SER A 3 -32.19 8.38 11.34
N TRP A 4 -31.51 9.43 11.77
CA TRP A 4 -30.17 9.74 11.34
C TRP A 4 -29.18 8.61 11.65
N SER A 5 -28.28 8.35 10.73
CA SER A 5 -27.17 7.39 10.90
C SER A 5 -25.83 8.01 10.53
N ALA A 6 -24.78 7.60 11.22
CA ALA A 6 -23.41 7.94 10.87
C ALA A 6 -23.01 7.15 9.61
N VAL A 7 -22.46 7.82 8.63
CA VAL A 7 -21.88 7.21 7.41
C VAL A 7 -20.42 7.62 7.26
N SER A 8 -19.55 6.64 7.02
CA SER A 8 -18.10 6.89 6.95
C SER A 8 -17.36 5.70 6.37
N PHE A 9 -16.24 5.95 5.71
CA PHE A 9 -15.26 4.94 5.32
C PHE A 9 -14.14 4.75 6.35
N GLY A 10 -14.35 5.20 7.58
CA GLY A 10 -13.48 5.03 8.73
C GLY A 10 -13.59 6.22 9.67
N ALA A 11 -13.57 5.94 10.97
CA ALA A 11 -13.62 6.96 12.01
C ALA A 11 -12.81 6.56 13.23
N LEU A 12 -12.19 7.55 13.87
CA LEU A 12 -11.36 7.37 15.06
C LEU A 12 -11.72 8.38 16.14
N ASP A 13 -11.80 7.89 17.38
CA ASP A 13 -11.91 8.73 18.58
C ASP A 13 -10.51 9.22 18.98
N LEU A 14 -10.30 10.53 18.86
CA LEU A 14 -9.01 11.16 19.13
C LEU A 14 -8.82 11.58 20.59
N ARG A 15 -9.85 11.47 21.42
CA ARG A 15 -9.77 11.83 22.84
C ARG A 15 -8.74 10.95 23.54
N GLY A 16 -7.82 11.59 24.27
CA GLY A 16 -6.67 10.91 24.88
C GLY A 16 -5.46 10.73 23.96
N THR A 17 -5.46 11.32 22.76
CA THR A 17 -4.32 11.43 21.86
C THR A 17 -3.75 12.85 21.85
N GLU A 18 -2.56 13.06 21.25
CA GLU A 18 -1.98 14.40 21.05
C GLU A 18 -2.91 15.34 20.25
N LEU A 19 -3.69 14.82 19.31
CA LEU A 19 -4.70 15.57 18.56
C LEU A 19 -5.91 15.92 19.45
N GLY A 20 -6.28 15.05 20.37
CA GLY A 20 -7.29 15.31 21.39
C GLY A 20 -6.88 16.43 22.32
N GLU A 21 -5.62 16.51 22.71
CA GLU A 21 -5.07 17.63 23.51
C GLU A 21 -5.11 18.97 22.75
N GLN A 22 -5.11 18.93 21.41
CA GLN A 22 -5.32 20.10 20.53
C GLN A 22 -6.80 20.47 20.35
N GLY A 23 -7.72 19.72 20.95
CA GLY A 23 -9.17 19.96 20.93
C GLY A 23 -9.95 19.20 19.86
N PHE A 24 -9.34 18.28 19.12
CA PHE A 24 -10.04 17.42 18.16
C PHE A 24 -10.59 16.17 18.87
N ASP A 25 -11.90 15.96 18.82
CA ASP A 25 -12.53 14.79 19.45
C ASP A 25 -12.56 13.57 18.54
N LEU A 26 -12.85 13.78 17.24
CA LEU A 26 -12.99 12.72 16.25
C LEU A 26 -12.31 13.12 14.94
N VAL A 27 -11.91 12.09 14.18
CA VAL A 27 -11.60 12.24 12.75
C VAL A 27 -12.40 11.20 11.96
N VAL A 28 -13.04 11.64 10.88
CA VAL A 28 -14.01 10.86 10.11
C VAL A 28 -13.69 10.98 8.61
N VAL A 29 -13.64 9.85 7.91
CA VAL A 29 -13.52 9.82 6.44
C VAL A 29 -14.93 9.87 5.85
N PRO A 30 -15.30 10.91 5.06
CA PRO A 30 -16.60 10.96 4.40
C PRO A 30 -16.87 9.73 3.53
N ALA A 31 -18.13 9.36 3.38
CA ALA A 31 -18.55 8.27 2.47
C ALA A 31 -18.55 8.69 0.99
N ARG A 32 -17.86 9.78 0.66
CA ARG A 32 -17.65 10.31 -0.69
C ARG A 32 -16.24 10.91 -0.79
N PRO A 33 -15.67 11.04 -2.01
CA PRO A 33 -14.35 11.61 -2.19
C PRO A 33 -14.17 12.99 -1.55
N ALA A 34 -13.39 13.05 -0.48
CA ALA A 34 -13.01 14.25 0.25
C ALA A 34 -11.81 13.94 1.17
N VAL A 35 -11.23 14.94 1.80
CA VAL A 35 -10.25 14.79 2.89
C VAL A 35 -10.97 14.42 4.19
N PRO A 36 -10.27 13.81 5.17
CA PRO A 36 -10.84 13.54 6.49
C PRO A 36 -11.37 14.80 7.17
N VAL A 37 -12.50 14.67 7.85
CA VAL A 37 -13.13 15.73 8.62
C VAL A 37 -12.79 15.57 10.09
N PHE A 38 -12.25 16.62 10.71
CA PHE A 38 -12.02 16.68 12.14
C PHE A 38 -13.21 17.33 12.83
N LEU A 39 -13.79 16.64 13.81
CA LEU A 39 -14.95 17.11 14.57
C LEU A 39 -14.54 17.46 16.00
N MET A 40 -15.17 18.50 16.54
CA MET A 40 -14.94 19.05 17.87
C MET A 40 -16.26 19.34 18.56
N GLY A 41 -16.30 19.23 19.90
CA GLY A 41 -17.41 19.66 20.74
C GLY A 41 -18.75 19.13 20.26
N ARG A 42 -19.74 20.02 20.09
CA ARG A 42 -21.12 19.63 19.74
C ARG A 42 -21.22 18.80 18.46
N GLY A 43 -20.40 19.11 17.44
CA GLY A 43 -20.34 18.33 16.19
C GLY A 43 -19.91 16.89 16.42
N ALA A 44 -18.91 16.68 17.25
CA ALA A 44 -18.45 15.33 17.62
C ALA A 44 -19.47 14.58 18.50
N GLU A 45 -20.09 15.25 19.46
CA GLU A 45 -21.14 14.66 20.30
C GLU A 45 -22.33 14.16 19.48
N VAL A 46 -22.88 15.01 18.61
CA VAL A 46 -24.01 14.67 17.73
C VAL A 46 -23.64 13.52 16.81
N TRP A 47 -22.43 13.54 16.22
CA TRP A 47 -22.00 12.46 15.34
C TRP A 47 -21.84 11.13 16.09
N LEU A 48 -21.31 11.14 17.33
CA LEU A 48 -21.20 9.95 18.16
C LEU A 48 -22.57 9.37 18.53
N MET A 49 -23.55 10.22 18.82
CA MET A 49 -24.90 9.75 19.11
C MET A 49 -25.51 9.00 17.92
N ILE A 50 -25.39 9.52 16.70
CA ILE A 50 -25.89 8.80 15.51
C ILE A 50 -25.07 7.55 15.19
N ALA A 51 -23.76 7.53 15.48
CA ALA A 51 -22.91 6.33 15.35
C ALA A 51 -23.27 5.23 16.37
N GLN A 52 -23.84 5.62 17.52
CA GLN A 52 -24.36 4.70 18.54
C GLN A 52 -25.82 4.29 18.32
N GLY A 53 -26.45 4.69 17.21
CA GLY A 53 -27.85 4.39 16.92
C GLY A 53 -28.85 5.24 17.74
N ARG A 54 -28.40 6.33 18.34
CA ARG A 54 -29.21 7.22 19.22
C ARG A 54 -29.74 8.45 18.47
N GLY A 55 -29.76 8.42 17.14
CA GLY A 55 -30.22 9.55 16.32
C GLY A 55 -31.65 10.03 16.60
N GLY A 56 -32.54 9.15 17.06
CA GLY A 56 -33.90 9.50 17.45
C GLY A 56 -33.99 10.46 18.65
N GLU A 57 -32.97 10.48 19.53
CA GLU A 57 -32.92 11.39 20.68
C GLU A 57 -32.65 12.84 20.26
N LEU A 58 -32.14 13.06 19.05
CA LEU A 58 -31.80 14.36 18.50
C LEU A 58 -32.93 15.04 17.72
N GLU A 59 -34.04 14.33 17.46
CA GLU A 59 -35.13 14.82 16.59
C GLU A 59 -35.88 16.06 17.15
N THR A 60 -35.79 16.30 18.46
CA THR A 60 -36.42 17.44 19.13
C THR A 60 -35.45 18.56 19.52
N ASP A 61 -34.17 18.40 19.21
CA ASP A 61 -33.10 19.37 19.48
C ASP A 61 -32.79 20.17 18.22
N GLU A 62 -33.26 21.43 18.15
CA GLU A 62 -33.09 22.30 16.97
C GLU A 62 -31.62 22.51 16.63
N GLU A 63 -30.73 22.71 17.65
CA GLU A 63 -29.30 22.88 17.44
C GLU A 63 -28.67 21.61 16.87
N ALA A 64 -29.06 20.43 17.39
CA ALA A 64 -28.59 19.15 16.86
C ALA A 64 -29.05 18.92 15.42
N LEU A 65 -30.25 19.35 15.03
CA LEU A 65 -30.74 19.24 13.64
C LEU A 65 -29.96 20.12 12.67
N GLU A 66 -29.53 21.32 13.07
CA GLU A 66 -28.64 22.16 12.26
C GLU A 66 -27.26 21.50 12.10
N VAL A 67 -26.69 20.96 13.18
CA VAL A 67 -25.44 20.19 13.13
C VAL A 67 -25.57 18.99 12.21
N LEU A 68 -26.64 18.21 12.34
CA LEU A 68 -26.90 17.03 11.49
C LEU A 68 -26.99 17.38 10.00
N SER A 69 -27.63 18.52 9.67
CA SER A 69 -27.69 18.99 8.27
C SER A 69 -26.28 19.30 7.73
N SER A 70 -25.44 19.94 8.54
CA SER A 70 -24.06 20.22 8.17
C SER A 70 -23.22 18.94 8.01
N LEU A 71 -23.41 17.93 8.89
CA LEU A 71 -22.76 16.64 8.80
C LEU A 71 -23.20 15.85 7.54
N GLU A 72 -24.47 15.95 7.15
CA GLU A 72 -24.98 15.37 5.89
C GLU A 72 -24.35 16.05 4.67
N GLU A 73 -24.25 17.38 4.66
CA GLU A 73 -23.55 18.13 3.62
C GLU A 73 -22.09 17.75 3.51
N MET A 74 -21.41 17.42 4.62
CA MET A 74 -20.04 16.90 4.63
C MET A 74 -19.94 15.44 4.18
N GLY A 75 -21.06 14.71 4.08
CA GLY A 75 -21.10 13.29 3.68
C GLY A 75 -20.70 12.34 4.80
N ILE A 76 -20.93 12.72 6.08
CA ILE A 76 -20.63 11.91 7.26
C ILE A 76 -21.87 11.59 8.10
N ALA A 77 -23.05 12.05 7.70
CA ALA A 77 -24.35 11.64 8.22
C ALA A 77 -25.32 11.38 7.06
N SER A 78 -26.34 10.57 7.28
CA SER A 78 -27.37 10.25 6.29
C SER A 78 -28.72 9.95 6.94
N ARG A 79 -29.79 10.32 6.24
CA ARG A 79 -31.16 9.89 6.57
C ARG A 79 -31.58 8.65 5.78
N GLU A 80 -30.74 8.15 4.88
CA GLU A 80 -31.03 6.99 4.07
C GLU A 80 -30.95 5.70 4.92
N PRO A 81 -32.03 4.96 5.07
CA PRO A 81 -32.00 3.70 5.82
C PRO A 81 -31.12 2.68 5.14
N GLY A 82 -30.21 2.06 5.91
CA GLY A 82 -29.33 1.00 5.40
C GLY A 82 -28.26 1.49 4.42
N HIS A 83 -27.81 2.75 4.55
CA HIS A 83 -26.72 3.28 3.75
C HIS A 83 -25.49 2.35 3.82
N SER A 84 -24.88 2.03 2.68
CA SER A 84 -23.80 1.04 2.55
C SER A 84 -22.53 1.38 3.36
N ALA A 85 -22.31 2.66 3.67
CA ALA A 85 -21.23 3.17 4.50
C ALA A 85 -21.68 3.47 5.94
N GLN A 86 -22.79 2.90 6.40
CA GLN A 86 -23.24 3.08 7.78
C GLN A 86 -22.21 2.51 8.74
N LEU A 87 -21.74 3.33 9.68
CA LEU A 87 -20.76 2.98 10.69
C LEU A 87 -21.46 2.74 12.04
N GLN A 88 -21.09 1.64 12.70
CA GLN A 88 -21.55 1.33 14.06
C GLN A 88 -20.37 1.40 15.02
N GLY A 89 -20.30 2.47 15.80
CA GLY A 89 -19.26 2.69 16.78
C GLY A 89 -17.98 3.30 16.18
N VAL A 90 -17.09 3.67 17.07
CA VAL A 90 -15.80 4.33 16.77
C VAL A 90 -14.73 3.65 17.59
N THR A 91 -13.55 3.45 17.03
CA THR A 91 -12.38 2.91 17.73
C THR A 91 -11.38 4.02 18.05
N GLN A 92 -10.61 3.83 19.12
CA GLN A 92 -9.44 4.68 19.34
C GLN A 92 -8.33 4.29 18.38
N PRO A 93 -7.51 5.27 17.91
CA PRO A 93 -6.39 4.95 17.05
C PRO A 93 -5.35 4.12 17.81
N TRP A 94 -4.90 3.05 17.19
CA TRP A 94 -3.77 2.28 17.71
C TRP A 94 -2.45 2.63 16.98
N LEU A 95 -2.53 3.45 15.93
CA LEU A 95 -1.37 4.05 15.26
C LEU A 95 -1.09 5.45 15.82
N VAL A 96 0.20 5.80 15.89
CA VAL A 96 0.65 7.16 16.22
C VAL A 96 0.10 8.20 15.24
N SER A 97 -0.10 7.81 13.97
CA SER A 97 -0.71 8.67 12.95
C SER A 97 -2.14 8.17 12.63
N PRO A 98 -3.19 8.83 13.15
CA PRO A 98 -4.58 8.49 12.85
C PRO A 98 -4.90 8.54 11.36
N ILE A 99 -4.31 9.49 10.61
CA ILE A 99 -4.52 9.61 9.16
C ILE A 99 -4.06 8.34 8.43
N HIS A 100 -2.92 7.77 8.80
CA HIS A 100 -2.47 6.51 8.19
C HIS A 100 -3.44 5.36 8.47
N GLU A 101 -4.00 5.30 9.68
CA GLU A 101 -4.98 4.27 10.03
C GLU A 101 -6.26 4.41 9.20
N LEU A 102 -6.71 5.65 8.97
CA LEU A 102 -7.86 5.94 8.09
C LEU A 102 -7.61 5.55 6.63
N VAL A 103 -6.37 5.63 6.14
CA VAL A 103 -6.04 5.20 4.76
C VAL A 103 -6.27 3.69 4.57
N TYR A 104 -5.98 2.84 5.59
CA TYR A 104 -6.31 1.41 5.53
C TYR A 104 -7.82 1.18 5.36
N ALA A 105 -8.63 1.86 6.18
CA ALA A 105 -10.08 1.76 6.13
C ALA A 105 -10.65 2.25 4.79
N LEU A 106 -10.20 3.43 4.34
CA LEU A 106 -10.61 3.98 3.05
C LEU A 106 -10.27 3.03 1.89
N LEU A 107 -9.03 2.51 1.84
CA LEU A 107 -8.62 1.57 0.79
C LEU A 107 -9.48 0.31 0.77
N ALA A 108 -9.82 -0.24 1.94
CA ALA A 108 -10.69 -1.41 2.04
C ALA A 108 -12.09 -1.12 1.46
N HIS A 109 -12.67 0.04 1.79
CA HIS A 109 -13.98 0.45 1.26
C HIS A 109 -13.95 0.72 -0.25
N VAL A 110 -12.94 1.46 -0.73
CA VAL A 110 -12.79 1.73 -2.17
C VAL A 110 -12.55 0.44 -2.95
N ALA A 111 -11.70 -0.45 -2.47
CA ALA A 111 -11.46 -1.75 -3.10
C ALA A 111 -12.75 -2.58 -3.18
N ALA A 112 -13.50 -2.68 -2.08
CA ALA A 112 -14.77 -3.40 -2.04
C ALA A 112 -15.82 -2.82 -3.00
N ALA A 113 -15.93 -1.47 -3.11
CA ALA A 113 -16.83 -0.81 -4.04
C ALA A 113 -16.50 -1.07 -5.53
N HIS A 114 -15.30 -1.52 -5.82
CA HIS A 114 -14.82 -1.84 -7.16
C HIS A 114 -14.57 -3.33 -7.40
N ASP A 115 -15.06 -4.21 -6.53
CA ASP A 115 -14.83 -5.66 -6.58
C ASP A 115 -13.34 -6.02 -6.70
N ILE A 116 -12.51 -5.37 -5.86
CA ILE A 116 -11.08 -5.61 -5.78
C ILE A 116 -10.77 -6.28 -4.43
N GLU A 117 -10.19 -7.47 -4.45
CA GLU A 117 -9.65 -8.08 -3.24
C GLU A 117 -8.33 -7.42 -2.86
N ILE A 118 -8.22 -6.96 -1.63
CA ILE A 118 -7.06 -6.24 -1.11
C ILE A 118 -6.55 -6.88 0.19
N LEU A 119 -5.23 -7.00 0.31
CA LEU A 119 -4.52 -7.45 1.50
C LEU A 119 -3.57 -6.36 1.93
N PHE A 120 -3.47 -6.09 3.23
CA PHE A 120 -2.54 -5.11 3.77
C PHE A 120 -1.30 -5.81 4.30
N ILE A 121 -0.15 -5.49 3.73
CA ILE A 121 1.13 -6.11 4.07
C ILE A 121 2.06 -5.10 4.72
N LYS A 122 3.07 -5.59 5.47
CA LYS A 122 4.03 -4.73 6.17
C LYS A 122 3.38 -3.77 7.18
N GLY A 123 3.91 -2.55 7.27
CA GLY A 123 3.34 -1.49 8.09
C GLY A 123 3.15 -1.84 9.57
N PRO A 124 2.10 -1.29 10.19
CA PRO A 124 1.84 -1.46 11.62
C PRO A 124 1.46 -2.89 12.01
N ALA A 125 0.93 -3.69 11.08
CA ALA A 125 0.60 -5.09 11.35
C ALA A 125 1.86 -5.92 11.72
N LEU A 126 3.01 -5.66 11.09
CA LEU A 126 4.29 -6.30 11.48
C LEU A 126 4.70 -5.94 12.92
N HIS A 127 4.49 -4.68 13.33
CA HIS A 127 4.77 -4.26 14.70
C HIS A 127 3.87 -4.96 15.71
N ALA A 128 2.56 -4.98 15.44
CA ALA A 128 1.58 -5.66 16.29
C ALA A 128 1.81 -7.18 16.39
N GLN A 129 2.43 -7.78 15.39
CA GLN A 129 2.82 -9.19 15.36
C GLN A 129 4.22 -9.46 15.99
N GLY A 130 4.91 -8.42 16.48
CA GLY A 130 6.25 -8.54 17.08
C GLY A 130 7.38 -8.77 16.07
N LEU A 131 7.11 -8.59 14.76
CA LEU A 131 8.06 -8.81 13.68
C LEU A 131 8.91 -7.57 13.34
N ARG A 132 8.59 -6.43 13.91
CA ARG A 132 9.27 -5.16 13.69
C ARG A 132 9.17 -4.26 14.93
N SER A 133 10.26 -3.59 15.30
CA SER A 133 10.29 -2.70 16.47
C SER A 133 9.51 -1.40 16.27
N ARG A 134 9.61 -0.79 15.08
CA ARG A 134 8.90 0.47 14.80
C ARG A 134 7.45 0.22 14.36
N GLN A 135 6.51 1.00 14.88
CA GLN A 135 5.10 0.88 14.56
C GLN A 135 4.76 1.37 13.15
N HIS A 136 5.39 2.46 12.70
CA HIS A 136 4.95 3.22 11.53
C HIS A 136 5.98 3.20 10.39
N SER A 137 5.49 3.15 9.14
CA SER A 137 6.19 3.46 7.90
C SER A 137 5.52 4.70 7.27
N GLY A 138 6.20 5.39 6.35
CA GLY A 138 5.66 6.59 5.69
C GLY A 138 4.59 6.29 4.62
N ASP A 139 4.32 5.02 4.35
CA ASP A 139 3.43 4.52 3.29
C ASP A 139 2.52 3.41 3.81
N VAL A 140 1.44 3.17 3.08
CA VAL A 140 0.57 2.00 3.23
C VAL A 140 0.87 1.02 2.11
N ASP A 141 1.37 -0.16 2.47
CA ASP A 141 1.61 -1.25 1.53
C ASP A 141 0.37 -2.15 1.44
N CYS A 142 -0.18 -2.33 0.25
CA CYS A 142 -1.25 -3.28 0.00
C CYS A 142 -0.92 -4.21 -1.18
N TRP A 143 -1.55 -5.38 -1.24
CA TRP A 143 -1.37 -6.36 -2.29
C TRP A 143 -2.72 -6.71 -2.90
N VAL A 144 -2.81 -6.65 -4.23
CA VAL A 144 -4.00 -6.95 -5.02
C VAL A 144 -3.68 -7.98 -6.11
N GLN A 145 -4.70 -8.56 -6.73
CA GLN A 145 -4.52 -9.42 -7.90
C GLN A 145 -3.83 -8.65 -9.04
N PRO A 146 -3.01 -9.34 -9.87
CA PRO A 146 -2.41 -8.74 -11.06
C PRO A 146 -3.46 -8.16 -12.01
N GLY A 147 -3.35 -6.86 -12.28
CA GLY A 147 -4.31 -6.10 -13.10
C GLY A 147 -5.22 -5.20 -12.28
N ASP A 148 -5.45 -5.50 -11.00
CA ASP A 148 -6.26 -4.68 -10.12
C ASP A 148 -5.51 -3.46 -9.57
N ASP A 149 -4.17 -3.45 -9.67
CA ASP A 149 -3.34 -2.30 -9.32
C ASP A 149 -3.73 -1.03 -10.08
N LEU A 150 -3.99 -1.14 -11.37
CA LEU A 150 -4.42 -0.02 -12.20
C LEU A 150 -5.89 0.37 -11.94
N ARG A 151 -6.76 -0.61 -11.65
CA ARG A 151 -8.16 -0.36 -11.29
C ARG A 151 -8.25 0.40 -9.96
N LEU A 152 -7.52 -0.08 -8.94
CA LEU A 152 -7.46 0.58 -7.63
C LEU A 152 -6.85 1.98 -7.76
N ALA A 153 -5.75 2.13 -8.50
CA ALA A 153 -5.14 3.42 -8.74
C ALA A 153 -6.09 4.44 -9.40
N GLU A 154 -6.92 4.00 -10.34
CA GLU A 154 -7.93 4.86 -10.97
C GLU A 154 -9.05 5.24 -9.99
N ALA A 155 -9.53 4.29 -9.19
CA ALA A 155 -10.54 4.53 -8.16
C ALA A 155 -10.04 5.54 -7.09
N MET A 156 -8.76 5.46 -6.72
CA MET A 156 -8.15 6.36 -5.73
C MET A 156 -7.90 7.79 -6.24
N ARG A 157 -8.01 8.06 -7.55
CA ARG A 157 -7.82 9.42 -8.11
C ARG A 157 -8.83 10.42 -7.57
N SER A 158 -10.09 10.04 -7.45
CA SER A 158 -11.15 10.88 -6.90
C SER A 158 -10.88 11.29 -5.45
N TRP A 159 -10.10 10.48 -4.72
CA TRP A 159 -9.67 10.71 -3.36
C TRP A 159 -8.36 11.51 -3.23
N GLY A 160 -7.77 11.94 -4.34
CA GLY A 160 -6.59 12.80 -4.36
C GLY A 160 -5.27 12.08 -4.65
N TRP A 161 -5.21 10.75 -4.66
CA TRP A 161 -3.97 10.03 -4.97
C TRP A 161 -3.65 10.04 -6.45
N LYS A 162 -2.35 10.16 -6.78
CA LYS A 162 -1.85 10.19 -8.15
C LYS A 162 -0.88 9.05 -8.41
N PRO A 163 -1.16 8.14 -9.37
CA PRO A 163 -0.24 7.05 -9.66
C PRO A 163 1.07 7.55 -10.26
N LEU A 164 2.20 7.08 -9.70
CA LEU A 164 3.55 7.35 -10.18
C LEU A 164 3.95 6.30 -11.22
N TYR A 165 3.70 6.58 -12.48
CA TYR A 165 4.00 5.65 -13.57
C TYR A 165 5.49 5.58 -13.89
N SER A 166 5.98 4.36 -14.10
CA SER A 166 7.30 4.06 -14.66
C SER A 166 7.18 3.53 -16.11
N PRO A 167 8.27 3.50 -16.90
CA PRO A 167 8.23 2.85 -18.21
C PRO A 167 7.79 1.39 -18.19
N PHE A 168 7.99 0.71 -17.05
CA PHE A 168 7.68 -0.70 -16.85
C PHE A 168 6.32 -0.95 -16.19
N THR A 169 5.56 0.08 -15.84
CA THR A 169 4.22 -0.07 -15.23
C THR A 169 3.33 -0.94 -16.12
N GLY A 170 2.59 -1.86 -15.49
CA GLY A 170 1.77 -2.87 -16.17
C GLY A 170 2.58 -4.03 -16.77
N THR A 171 3.85 -4.21 -16.37
CA THR A 171 4.66 -5.37 -16.73
C THR A 171 5.08 -6.14 -15.46
N GLY A 172 5.58 -7.37 -15.62
CA GLY A 172 6.12 -8.13 -14.49
C GLY A 172 7.47 -7.62 -13.94
N VAL A 173 8.00 -6.50 -14.46
CA VAL A 173 9.23 -5.88 -13.95
C VAL A 173 8.95 -5.06 -12.69
N THR A 174 7.88 -4.26 -12.68
CA THR A 174 7.41 -3.57 -11.49
C THR A 174 6.67 -4.56 -10.56
N HIS A 175 6.90 -4.46 -9.28
CA HIS A 175 6.21 -5.27 -8.27
C HIS A 175 5.10 -4.50 -7.57
N SER A 176 5.18 -3.18 -7.61
CA SER A 176 4.17 -2.27 -7.06
C SER A 176 3.97 -1.05 -7.96
N LEU A 177 2.83 -0.41 -7.77
CA LEU A 177 2.50 0.92 -8.29
C LEU A 177 2.34 1.84 -7.09
N THR A 178 3.20 2.86 -6.99
CA THR A 178 3.09 3.88 -5.95
C THR A 178 2.05 4.90 -6.32
N LEU A 179 1.17 5.24 -5.39
CA LEU A 179 0.23 6.33 -5.45
C LEU A 179 0.73 7.45 -4.53
N ASP A 180 1.01 8.62 -5.13
CA ASP A 180 1.45 9.81 -4.40
C ASP A 180 0.29 10.42 -3.62
N ALA A 181 0.55 10.82 -2.39
CA ALA A 181 -0.43 11.08 -1.35
C ALA A 181 -1.30 12.31 -1.54
N GLY A 182 -0.89 13.26 -2.35
CA GLY A 182 -1.57 14.56 -2.41
C GLY A 182 -1.76 15.16 -1.00
N ASP A 183 -2.99 15.55 -0.69
CA ASP A 183 -3.34 16.21 0.58
C ASP A 183 -3.42 15.26 1.78
N TRP A 184 -3.42 13.95 1.57
CA TRP A 184 -3.48 12.96 2.64
C TRP A 184 -2.15 12.72 3.37
N GLY A 185 -1.03 13.15 2.78
CA GLY A 185 0.31 13.03 3.37
C GLY A 185 0.83 11.61 3.53
N CYS A 186 0.15 10.60 2.96
CA CYS A 186 0.50 9.19 3.06
C CYS A 186 0.47 8.54 1.68
N ALA A 187 1.61 8.08 1.19
CA ALA A 187 1.68 7.34 -0.06
C ALA A 187 1.12 5.91 0.09
N ILE A 188 0.71 5.31 -1.03
CA ILE A 188 0.22 3.93 -1.06
C ILE A 188 1.07 3.15 -2.06
N ASP A 189 1.63 2.02 -1.65
CA ASP A 189 2.30 1.08 -2.54
C ASP A 189 1.38 -0.12 -2.83
N VAL A 190 0.81 -0.15 -4.03
CA VAL A 190 -0.08 -1.22 -4.51
C VAL A 190 0.75 -2.31 -5.16
N HIS A 191 0.95 -3.42 -4.45
CA HIS A 191 1.69 -4.58 -4.92
C HIS A 191 0.81 -5.51 -5.74
N THR A 192 1.36 -6.12 -6.80
CA THR A 192 0.76 -7.24 -7.54
C THR A 192 1.58 -8.52 -7.42
N ARG A 193 2.78 -8.41 -6.85
CA ARG A 193 3.69 -9.49 -6.51
C ARG A 193 4.69 -8.99 -5.49
N PHE A 194 5.41 -9.90 -4.85
CA PHE A 194 6.45 -9.52 -3.91
C PHE A 194 7.83 -9.98 -4.43
N PRO A 195 8.87 -9.11 -4.41
CA PRO A 195 10.22 -9.47 -4.85
C PRO A 195 10.80 -10.63 -4.03
N GLY A 196 11.33 -11.63 -4.70
CA GLY A 196 11.86 -12.84 -4.04
C GLY A 196 10.88 -14.01 -4.00
N ILE A 197 9.57 -13.79 -4.26
CA ILE A 197 8.59 -14.84 -4.52
C ILE A 197 8.61 -15.16 -6.02
N ASP A 198 8.89 -16.42 -6.37
CA ASP A 198 9.00 -16.85 -7.78
C ASP A 198 7.80 -17.70 -8.24
N SER A 199 6.77 -17.81 -7.43
CA SER A 199 5.48 -18.37 -7.86
C SER A 199 4.74 -17.42 -8.81
N PRO A 200 3.85 -17.95 -9.69
CA PRO A 200 3.00 -17.10 -10.53
C PRO A 200 2.22 -16.08 -9.68
N PRO A 201 2.14 -14.80 -10.10
CA PRO A 201 1.58 -13.74 -9.25
C PRO A 201 0.15 -13.99 -8.74
N HIS A 202 -0.74 -14.58 -9.55
CA HIS A 202 -2.09 -14.96 -9.09
C HIS A 202 -2.03 -16.04 -8.00
N ALA A 203 -1.24 -17.11 -8.21
CA ALA A 203 -1.09 -18.18 -7.23
C ALA A 203 -0.46 -17.66 -5.93
N SER A 204 0.50 -16.73 -6.02
CA SER A 204 1.09 -16.09 -4.84
C SER A 204 0.04 -15.31 -4.06
N PHE A 205 -0.79 -14.53 -4.74
CA PHE A 205 -1.89 -13.79 -4.10
C PHE A 205 -2.86 -14.73 -3.40
N ASP A 206 -3.27 -15.83 -4.05
CA ASP A 206 -4.21 -16.80 -3.48
C ASP A 206 -3.65 -17.46 -2.21
N ILE A 207 -2.34 -17.79 -2.20
CA ILE A 207 -1.68 -18.33 -1.00
C ILE A 207 -1.65 -17.28 0.11
N VAL A 208 -1.26 -16.03 -0.20
CA VAL A 208 -1.20 -14.95 0.79
C VAL A 208 -2.58 -14.67 1.36
N ARG A 209 -3.62 -14.66 0.51
CA ARG A 209 -5.01 -14.50 0.94
C ARG A 209 -5.48 -15.62 1.88
N ALA A 210 -5.20 -16.86 1.54
CA ALA A 210 -5.56 -18.01 2.36
C ALA A 210 -4.88 -17.99 3.74
N GLU A 211 -3.68 -17.43 3.82
CA GLU A 211 -2.90 -17.27 5.04
C GLU A 211 -3.07 -15.87 5.67
N SER A 212 -4.18 -15.19 5.41
CA SER A 212 -4.51 -13.89 5.99
C SER A 212 -5.65 -14.00 7.02
N GLU A 213 -5.70 -13.00 7.89
CA GLU A 213 -6.70 -12.87 8.93
C GLU A 213 -7.24 -11.43 9.00
N PRO A 214 -8.47 -11.20 9.48
CA PRO A 214 -9.01 -9.87 9.64
C PRO A 214 -8.32 -9.13 10.79
N ARG A 215 -8.05 -7.84 10.56
CA ARG A 215 -7.57 -6.86 11.53
C ARG A 215 -8.35 -5.57 11.38
N VAL A 216 -8.73 -4.95 12.48
CA VAL A 216 -9.51 -3.71 12.46
C VAL A 216 -8.59 -2.50 12.34
N PHE A 217 -8.89 -1.61 11.39
CA PHE A 217 -8.32 -0.28 11.25
C PHE A 217 -9.45 0.73 11.14
N ALA A 218 -9.48 1.73 12.00
CA ALA A 218 -10.50 2.79 12.02
C ALA A 218 -11.93 2.24 11.86
N SER A 219 -12.29 1.24 12.67
CA SER A 219 -13.57 0.53 12.67
C SER A 219 -13.86 -0.34 11.43
N THR A 220 -12.91 -0.49 10.50
CA THR A 220 -13.04 -1.28 9.28
C THR A 220 -12.20 -2.56 9.35
N SER A 221 -12.79 -3.68 8.95
CA SER A 221 -12.07 -4.97 8.86
C SER A 221 -11.22 -5.03 7.61
N CYS A 222 -9.91 -5.20 7.80
CA CYS A 222 -8.89 -5.30 6.76
C CYS A 222 -8.18 -6.65 6.84
N LEU A 223 -7.89 -7.31 5.72
CA LEU A 223 -7.14 -8.56 5.71
C LEU A 223 -5.64 -8.30 5.78
N THR A 224 -4.95 -8.97 6.71
CA THR A 224 -3.49 -8.94 6.85
C THR A 224 -2.93 -10.35 6.93
N PRO A 225 -1.72 -10.63 6.40
CA PRO A 225 -1.12 -11.96 6.52
C PRO A 225 -0.93 -12.36 7.99
N ARG A 226 -1.11 -13.64 8.29
CA ARG A 226 -0.75 -14.23 9.58
C ARG A 226 0.75 -14.16 9.80
N VAL A 227 1.18 -14.27 11.06
CA VAL A 227 2.56 -14.03 11.52
C VAL A 227 3.58 -14.76 10.65
N ALA A 228 3.43 -16.04 10.37
CA ALA A 228 4.42 -16.82 9.62
C ALA A 228 4.62 -16.31 8.18
N LEU A 229 3.53 -16.08 7.43
CA LEU A 229 3.62 -15.54 6.07
C LEU A 229 4.07 -14.08 6.06
N HIS A 230 3.64 -13.29 7.02
CA HIS A 230 4.06 -11.90 7.15
C HIS A 230 5.56 -11.79 7.46
N GLY A 231 6.10 -12.73 8.25
CA GLY A 231 7.51 -12.88 8.48
C GLY A 231 8.30 -13.16 7.20
N ILE A 232 7.78 -14.01 6.29
CA ILE A 232 8.38 -14.22 4.96
C ILE A 232 8.42 -12.91 4.17
N VAL A 233 7.32 -12.16 4.11
CA VAL A 233 7.25 -10.86 3.41
C VAL A 233 8.27 -9.87 3.99
N ALA A 234 8.39 -9.78 5.31
CA ALA A 234 9.34 -8.91 5.99
C ALA A 234 10.80 -9.34 5.75
N ALA A 235 11.11 -10.65 5.84
CA ALA A 235 12.43 -11.18 5.58
C ALA A 235 12.85 -10.97 4.11
N LEU A 236 11.95 -11.19 3.15
CA LEU A 236 12.20 -10.90 1.74
C LEU A 236 12.45 -9.41 1.49
N HIS A 237 11.75 -8.53 2.22
CA HIS A 237 12.00 -7.09 2.14
C HIS A 237 13.42 -6.73 2.61
N ALA A 238 13.90 -7.36 3.69
CA ALA A 238 15.25 -7.14 4.22
C ALA A 238 16.32 -7.64 3.25
N VAL A 239 16.21 -8.86 2.73
CA VAL A 239 17.24 -9.46 1.85
C VAL A 239 17.13 -9.04 0.39
N ARG A 240 16.11 -8.28 0.01
CA ARG A 240 15.94 -7.81 -1.37
C ARG A 240 17.18 -7.03 -1.83
N PRO A 241 17.82 -7.43 -2.96
CA PRO A 241 18.99 -6.72 -3.45
C PRO A 241 18.69 -5.23 -3.66
N PHE A 242 19.52 -4.39 -3.08
CA PHE A 242 19.55 -2.98 -3.44
C PHE A 242 20.14 -2.81 -4.83
N VAL A 243 19.90 -1.66 -5.47
CA VAL A 243 20.38 -1.44 -6.84
C VAL A 243 21.89 -1.60 -6.90
N GLY A 244 22.36 -2.69 -7.54
CA GLY A 244 23.77 -2.99 -7.76
C GLY A 244 24.48 -3.75 -6.63
N SER A 245 23.78 -4.05 -5.54
CA SER A 245 24.41 -4.76 -4.40
C SER A 245 23.50 -5.88 -3.85
N PRO A 246 24.05 -7.06 -3.53
CA PRO A 246 23.32 -8.08 -2.78
C PRO A 246 23.05 -7.60 -1.34
N ALA A 247 22.19 -8.32 -0.62
CA ALA A 247 22.01 -8.12 0.81
C ALA A 247 23.35 -8.38 1.54
N GLY A 248 23.67 -7.53 2.51
CA GLY A 248 24.83 -7.68 3.37
C GLY A 248 24.55 -8.52 4.61
N ALA A 249 25.53 -8.60 5.50
CA ALA A 249 25.43 -9.40 6.73
C ALA A 249 24.34 -8.88 7.68
N ALA A 250 24.12 -7.57 7.74
CA ALA A 250 23.10 -6.95 8.58
C ALA A 250 21.69 -7.28 8.11
N GLU A 251 21.41 -7.18 6.82
CA GLU A 251 20.12 -7.51 6.22
C GLU A 251 19.81 -9.01 6.35
N LEU A 252 20.83 -9.88 6.22
CA LEU A 252 20.69 -11.33 6.44
C LEU A 252 20.36 -11.63 7.90
N GLU A 253 20.98 -10.95 8.86
CA GLU A 253 20.70 -11.13 10.28
C GLU A 253 19.29 -10.60 10.64
N GLU A 254 18.91 -9.44 10.12
CA GLU A 254 17.55 -8.89 10.28
C GLU A 254 16.50 -9.89 9.77
N ALA A 255 16.67 -10.41 8.56
CA ALA A 255 15.78 -11.41 7.98
C ALA A 255 15.70 -12.68 8.83
N SER A 256 16.85 -13.16 9.32
CA SER A 256 16.90 -14.35 10.17
C SER A 256 16.20 -14.15 11.52
N ALA A 257 16.37 -12.97 12.12
CA ALA A 257 15.69 -12.62 13.37
C ALA A 257 14.16 -12.55 13.18
N VAL A 258 13.70 -11.95 12.08
CA VAL A 258 12.27 -11.89 11.73
C VAL A 258 11.69 -13.28 11.49
N LEU A 259 12.37 -14.14 10.74
CA LEU A 259 11.92 -15.52 10.50
C LEU A 259 11.86 -16.34 11.80
N ARG A 260 12.84 -16.17 12.69
CA ARG A 260 12.85 -16.82 14.01
C ARG A 260 11.67 -16.39 14.87
N ALA A 261 11.35 -15.07 14.85
CA ALA A 261 10.19 -14.53 15.56
C ALA A 261 8.87 -15.01 14.95
N ALA A 262 8.83 -15.23 13.64
CA ALA A 262 7.63 -15.67 12.92
C ALA A 262 7.34 -17.18 13.06
N GLY A 263 8.34 -17.98 13.47
CA GLY A 263 8.17 -19.40 13.74
C GLY A 263 8.62 -20.34 12.61
N VAL A 264 8.75 -21.62 12.94
CA VAL A 264 9.29 -22.66 12.03
C VAL A 264 8.38 -22.93 10.82
N GLU A 265 7.11 -22.62 10.91
CA GLU A 265 6.12 -22.73 9.81
C GLU A 265 6.52 -21.90 8.59
N THR A 266 7.39 -20.90 8.76
CA THR A 266 7.94 -20.09 7.67
C THR A 266 8.72 -20.93 6.65
N ILE A 267 9.28 -22.08 7.03
CA ILE A 267 10.02 -22.99 6.12
C ILE A 267 9.05 -23.53 5.05
N GLU A 268 7.97 -24.15 5.48
CA GLU A 268 6.97 -24.74 4.56
C GLU A 268 6.28 -23.66 3.71
N LEU A 269 5.95 -22.52 4.32
CA LEU A 269 5.33 -21.40 3.61
C LEU A 269 6.30 -20.80 2.56
N ALA A 270 7.60 -20.69 2.85
CA ALA A 270 8.60 -20.25 1.88
C ALA A 270 8.71 -21.20 0.68
N GLU A 271 8.58 -22.52 0.91
CA GLU A 271 8.50 -23.51 -0.17
C GLU A 271 7.22 -23.32 -1.00
N ARG A 272 6.07 -23.16 -0.35
CA ARG A 272 4.76 -22.97 -1.03
C ARG A 272 4.73 -21.73 -1.92
N VAL A 273 5.33 -20.62 -1.48
CA VAL A 273 5.39 -19.38 -2.28
C VAL A 273 6.62 -19.32 -3.19
N ASN A 274 7.45 -20.37 -3.21
CA ASN A 274 8.71 -20.44 -3.96
C ASN A 274 9.66 -19.26 -3.67
N ALA A 275 9.88 -19.00 -2.36
CA ALA A 275 10.77 -17.95 -1.89
C ALA A 275 12.11 -18.52 -1.33
N VAL A 276 12.29 -19.83 -1.43
CA VAL A 276 13.41 -20.55 -0.80
C VAL A 276 14.78 -20.08 -1.26
N TYR A 277 14.96 -19.74 -2.56
CA TYR A 277 16.23 -19.21 -3.05
C TYR A 277 16.61 -17.90 -2.33
N ALA A 278 15.65 -17.02 -2.18
CA ALA A 278 15.86 -15.71 -1.56
C ALA A 278 16.11 -15.81 -0.05
N LEU A 279 15.54 -16.82 0.58
CA LEU A 279 15.53 -16.99 2.04
C LEU A 279 16.41 -18.15 2.55
N GLU A 280 17.11 -18.87 1.67
CA GLU A 280 17.90 -20.05 2.08
C GLU A 280 18.85 -19.75 3.24
N GLU A 281 19.68 -18.71 3.11
CA GLU A 281 20.64 -18.33 4.14
C GLU A 281 19.97 -17.81 5.41
N PRO A 282 18.94 -16.90 5.34
CA PRO A 282 18.17 -16.51 6.53
C PRO A 282 17.46 -17.66 7.23
N LEU A 283 16.84 -18.59 6.49
CA LEU A 283 16.17 -19.77 7.07
C LEU A 283 17.17 -20.69 7.77
N ARG A 284 18.33 -20.95 7.14
CA ARG A 284 19.39 -21.76 7.73
C ARG A 284 19.93 -21.15 9.04
N ARG A 285 20.03 -19.83 9.12
CA ARG A 285 20.44 -19.13 10.37
C ARG A 285 19.33 -19.13 11.42
N ALA A 286 18.08 -18.97 10.99
CA ALA A 286 16.94 -18.95 11.90
C ALA A 286 16.67 -20.34 12.52
N PHE A 287 16.78 -21.41 11.71
CA PHE A 287 16.39 -22.78 12.03
C PHE A 287 17.48 -23.78 11.62
N PRO A 288 18.64 -23.78 12.28
CA PRO A 288 19.78 -24.63 11.87
C PRO A 288 19.49 -26.12 11.98
N ALA A 289 18.59 -26.57 12.87
CA ALA A 289 18.23 -27.98 13.03
C ALA A 289 17.28 -28.48 11.91
N GLU A 290 16.50 -27.61 11.33
CA GLU A 290 15.50 -27.89 10.27
C GLU A 290 16.04 -27.52 8.88
N ALA A 291 17.27 -27.01 8.81
CA ALA A 291 17.83 -26.45 7.57
C ALA A 291 17.86 -27.50 6.45
N ARG A 292 17.28 -27.10 5.31
CA ARG A 292 17.29 -27.88 4.06
C ARG A 292 18.22 -27.21 3.04
N SER A 293 18.80 -28.01 2.15
CA SER A 293 19.53 -27.49 1.00
C SER A 293 18.57 -27.39 -0.19
N TYR A 294 18.58 -26.23 -0.85
CA TYR A 294 17.74 -25.92 -2.02
C TYR A 294 18.58 -25.79 -3.29
N GLU A 295 19.52 -26.71 -3.53
CA GLU A 295 20.48 -26.69 -4.66
C GLU A 295 19.83 -26.51 -6.04
N SER A 296 18.57 -26.92 -6.19
CA SER A 296 17.80 -26.74 -7.42
C SER A 296 17.06 -25.41 -7.53
N ALA A 297 17.04 -24.58 -6.49
CA ALA A 297 16.36 -23.31 -6.48
C ALA A 297 17.04 -22.32 -7.43
N ARG A 298 16.25 -21.54 -8.16
CA ARG A 298 16.74 -20.54 -9.10
C ARG A 298 16.59 -19.13 -8.55
N PRO A 299 17.50 -18.21 -8.92
CA PRO A 299 17.36 -16.82 -8.52
C PRO A 299 16.04 -16.24 -9.09
N PRO A 300 15.26 -15.49 -8.26
CA PRO A 300 14.07 -14.82 -8.72
C PRO A 300 14.37 -13.92 -9.92
N ALA A 301 13.45 -13.88 -10.89
CA ALA A 301 13.67 -13.20 -12.17
C ALA A 301 14.03 -11.70 -12.00
N ASP A 302 13.55 -11.05 -10.95
CA ASP A 302 13.83 -9.65 -10.66
C ASP A 302 15.18 -9.39 -9.99
N TRP A 303 15.80 -10.38 -9.34
CA TRP A 303 17.10 -10.21 -8.70
C TRP A 303 18.22 -10.02 -9.71
N GLY A 304 18.18 -10.70 -10.85
CA GLY A 304 19.18 -10.60 -11.90
C GLY A 304 19.36 -9.17 -12.44
N TRP A 305 18.29 -8.40 -12.62
CA TRP A 305 18.40 -7.01 -13.05
C TRP A 305 18.66 -6.04 -11.89
N ARG A 306 18.15 -6.33 -10.67
CA ARG A 306 18.41 -5.53 -9.47
C ARG A 306 19.90 -5.49 -9.10
N LEU A 307 20.59 -6.60 -9.17
CA LEU A 307 22.04 -6.71 -8.94
C LEU A 307 22.89 -5.97 -9.97
N THR A 308 22.29 -5.41 -11.03
CA THR A 308 23.03 -4.70 -12.08
C THR A 308 23.21 -3.23 -11.70
N ALA A 309 24.44 -2.80 -11.37
CA ALA A 309 24.77 -1.44 -10.95
C ALA A 309 24.50 -0.39 -12.06
N SER A 310 24.89 -0.70 -13.30
CA SER A 310 24.69 0.20 -14.43
C SER A 310 23.21 0.34 -14.82
N ALA A 311 22.64 1.55 -14.71
CA ALA A 311 21.23 1.80 -15.01
C ALA A 311 20.84 1.40 -16.45
N PRO A 312 21.60 1.68 -17.53
CA PRO A 312 21.26 1.22 -18.86
C PRO A 312 21.26 -0.31 -18.99
N ARG A 313 22.28 -0.99 -18.42
CA ARG A 313 22.37 -2.45 -18.43
C ARG A 313 21.21 -3.08 -17.63
N ARG A 314 20.84 -2.45 -16.52
CA ARG A 314 19.68 -2.85 -15.71
C ARG A 314 18.38 -2.78 -16.51
N HIS A 315 18.13 -1.65 -17.21
CA HIS A 315 16.95 -1.52 -18.07
C HIS A 315 16.93 -2.54 -19.20
N LEU A 316 18.08 -2.85 -19.83
CA LEU A 316 18.18 -3.87 -20.87
C LEU A 316 17.89 -5.27 -20.32
N ARG A 317 18.42 -5.60 -19.12
CA ARG A 317 18.10 -6.88 -18.45
C ARG A 317 16.63 -6.96 -18.06
N ALA A 318 16.07 -5.90 -17.48
CA ALA A 318 14.65 -5.83 -17.16
C ALA A 318 13.77 -5.96 -18.42
N LEU A 319 14.15 -5.32 -19.53
CA LEU A 319 13.43 -5.41 -20.80
C LEU A 319 13.43 -6.85 -21.38
N ARG A 320 14.46 -7.66 -21.07
CA ARG A 320 14.49 -9.08 -21.51
C ARG A 320 13.40 -9.90 -20.84
N THR A 321 13.00 -9.58 -19.61
CA THR A 321 11.93 -10.28 -18.86
C THR A 321 10.53 -9.84 -19.28
N VAL A 322 10.40 -8.71 -20.00
CA VAL A 322 9.11 -8.21 -20.50
C VAL A 322 8.60 -9.12 -21.64
N PRO A 323 7.33 -9.54 -21.64
CA PRO A 323 6.74 -10.29 -22.76
C PRO A 323 6.89 -9.54 -24.08
N LEU A 324 7.17 -10.29 -25.19
CA LEU A 324 7.45 -9.72 -26.51
C LEU A 324 6.39 -8.69 -26.95
N ARG A 325 5.11 -8.98 -26.73
CA ARG A 325 3.99 -8.10 -27.08
C ARG A 325 4.00 -6.74 -26.37
N LYS A 326 4.60 -6.65 -25.17
CA LYS A 326 4.68 -5.42 -24.36
C LYS A 326 5.97 -4.63 -24.60
N LYS A 327 7.02 -5.25 -25.18
CA LYS A 327 8.33 -4.59 -25.40
C LYS A 327 8.25 -3.29 -26.18
N PRO A 328 7.52 -3.20 -27.33
CA PRO A 328 7.44 -1.95 -28.08
C PRO A 328 6.92 -0.78 -27.26
N ALA A 329 5.87 -1.00 -26.46
CA ALA A 329 5.32 0.04 -25.58
C ALA A 329 6.31 0.47 -24.50
N VAL A 330 7.03 -0.48 -23.88
CA VAL A 330 8.06 -0.16 -22.86
C VAL A 330 9.22 0.60 -23.50
N ILE A 331 9.70 0.20 -24.67
CA ILE A 331 10.75 0.90 -25.40
C ILE A 331 10.31 2.34 -25.72
N LEU A 332 9.08 2.51 -26.24
CA LEU A 332 8.53 3.83 -26.51
C LEU A 332 8.51 4.70 -25.24
N ARG A 333 8.05 4.16 -24.10
CA ARG A 333 8.01 4.89 -22.81
C ARG A 333 9.43 5.22 -22.30
N LEU A 334 10.42 4.36 -22.53
CA LEU A 334 11.81 4.63 -22.16
C LEU A 334 12.41 5.76 -23.01
N LEU A 335 12.13 5.78 -24.31
CA LEU A 335 12.63 6.80 -25.23
C LEU A 335 11.80 8.08 -25.21
N TRP A 336 10.49 7.96 -25.05
CA TRP A 336 9.53 9.07 -25.07
C TRP A 336 8.56 9.00 -23.90
N PRO A 337 9.01 9.28 -22.65
CA PRO A 337 8.17 9.21 -21.47
C PRO A 337 7.02 10.21 -21.51
N THR A 338 5.92 9.86 -20.88
CA THR A 338 4.80 10.80 -20.64
C THR A 338 5.24 11.93 -19.69
N VAL A 339 4.46 13.02 -19.64
CA VAL A 339 4.72 14.12 -18.69
C VAL A 339 4.66 13.59 -17.26
N ALA A 340 3.66 12.80 -16.92
CA ALA A 340 3.51 12.18 -15.60
C ALA A 340 4.71 11.29 -15.22
N MET A 341 5.30 10.55 -16.16
CA MET A 341 6.51 9.76 -15.90
C MET A 341 7.76 10.63 -15.67
N MET A 342 7.84 11.79 -16.30
CA MET A 342 8.93 12.74 -16.08
C MET A 342 8.81 13.41 -14.73
N GLU A 343 7.60 13.83 -14.35
CA GLU A 343 7.29 14.42 -13.05
C GLU A 343 7.55 13.43 -11.91
N ALA A 344 7.10 12.17 -12.05
CA ALA A 344 7.38 11.10 -11.10
C ALA A 344 8.90 10.80 -10.95
N ALA A 345 9.70 11.11 -11.97
CA ALA A 345 11.16 11.02 -11.91
C ALA A 345 11.85 12.29 -11.36
N GLY A 346 11.09 13.24 -10.84
CA GLY A 346 11.58 14.51 -10.30
C GLY A 346 12.03 15.51 -11.38
N GLU A 347 11.62 15.29 -12.65
CA GLU A 347 11.94 16.18 -13.74
C GLU A 347 10.84 17.24 -13.92
N ALA A 348 11.23 18.52 -14.11
CA ALA A 348 10.32 19.61 -14.43
C ALA A 348 10.30 19.83 -15.95
N PRO A 349 9.45 19.14 -16.74
CA PRO A 349 9.51 19.20 -18.20
C PRO A 349 9.04 20.54 -18.79
N GLY A 350 8.63 21.48 -17.93
CA GLY A 350 8.09 22.78 -18.32
C GLY A 350 6.66 22.69 -18.89
N THR A 351 6.02 23.84 -19.06
CA THR A 351 4.61 23.92 -19.48
C THR A 351 4.44 23.80 -21.00
N SER A 352 5.38 24.34 -21.81
CA SER A 352 5.27 24.35 -23.26
C SER A 352 5.66 22.99 -23.88
N TRP A 353 5.00 22.65 -25.02
CA TRP A 353 5.32 21.43 -25.77
C TRP A 353 6.77 21.37 -26.24
N ARG A 354 7.36 22.52 -26.58
CA ARG A 354 8.78 22.61 -27.02
C ARG A 354 9.73 22.23 -25.89
N ARG A 355 9.51 22.72 -24.66
CA ARG A 355 10.31 22.36 -23.48
C ARG A 355 10.14 20.87 -23.16
N LYS A 356 8.91 20.35 -23.18
CA LYS A 356 8.65 18.92 -22.99
C LYS A 356 9.38 18.05 -24.02
N ALA A 357 9.40 18.45 -25.29
CA ALA A 357 10.14 17.75 -26.34
C ALA A 357 11.66 17.85 -26.12
N ALA A 358 12.18 19.03 -25.79
CA ALA A 358 13.60 19.23 -25.50
C ALA A 358 14.09 18.34 -24.35
N THR A 359 13.33 18.27 -23.24
CA THR A 359 13.66 17.39 -22.10
C THR A 359 13.75 15.92 -22.54
N ARG A 360 12.80 15.44 -23.36
CA ARG A 360 12.84 14.07 -23.89
C ARG A 360 14.06 13.79 -24.76
N VAL A 361 14.38 14.72 -25.67
CA VAL A 361 15.57 14.60 -26.54
C VAL A 361 16.85 14.59 -25.70
N GLN A 362 16.97 15.46 -24.69
CA GLN A 362 18.12 15.48 -23.79
C GLN A 362 18.28 14.15 -23.02
N ARG A 363 17.19 13.53 -22.55
CA ARG A 363 17.21 12.20 -21.91
C ARG A 363 17.74 11.13 -22.85
N VAL A 364 17.22 11.08 -24.08
CA VAL A 364 17.67 10.10 -25.09
C VAL A 364 19.16 10.30 -25.39
N ALA A 365 19.59 11.54 -25.62
CA ALA A 365 20.99 11.85 -25.86
C ALA A 365 21.90 11.47 -24.68
N ALA A 366 21.45 11.72 -23.44
CA ALA A 366 22.18 11.31 -22.25
C ALA A 366 22.25 9.78 -22.10
N ALA A 367 21.17 9.06 -22.40
CA ALA A 367 21.15 7.60 -22.38
C ALA A 367 22.11 7.00 -23.43
N VAL A 368 22.08 7.52 -24.64
CA VAL A 368 23.00 7.11 -25.75
C VAL A 368 24.45 7.36 -25.35
N ARG A 369 24.78 8.56 -24.86
CA ARG A 369 26.16 8.88 -24.40
C ARG A 369 26.64 7.91 -23.32
N ARG A 370 25.78 7.57 -22.33
CA ARG A 370 26.14 6.61 -21.29
C ARG A 370 26.34 5.19 -21.84
N LEU A 371 25.56 4.78 -22.86
CA LEU A 371 25.73 3.48 -23.50
C LEU A 371 27.05 3.41 -24.30
N LEU A 372 27.42 4.48 -25.01
CA LEU A 372 28.69 4.56 -25.75
C LEU A 372 29.92 4.63 -24.84
N ALA A 373 29.81 5.30 -23.69
CA ALA A 373 30.89 5.36 -22.68
C ALA A 373 31.14 4.04 -21.94
N MET A 374 30.31 3.02 -22.14
CA MET A 374 30.44 1.69 -21.51
C MET A 374 31.08 0.64 -22.46
N ARG A 375 31.52 1.03 -23.66
CA ARG A 375 32.32 0.21 -24.54
C ARG A 375 33.80 0.44 -24.24
#